data_d06f0a73b7caa9c46972b3fd4d4b4c70
#
_entry.id   d06f0a73b7caa9c46972b3fd4d4b4c70
#
_cell.length_a   1.000
_cell.length_b   1.000
_cell.length_c   1.000
_cell.angle_alpha   90.00
_cell.angle_beta   90.00
_cell.angle_gamma   90.00
#
_symmetry.space_group_name_H-M   'P 1'
#
loop_
_entity.id
_entity.type
_entity.pdbx_description
1 polymer ?
#
loop_
_entity_poly.entity_id
_entity_poly.type
_entity_poly.pdbx_seq_one_letter_code
_entity_poly.pdbx_strand_id
1 'polypeptide(L)'
;IGTLPALTALIIYALFPILQNTITGLSEIPPVLDEAAESLGMNRWEKLKNYELALAMPVITSGIRTASVMIIGTATLAALIGAGGLGSFILLGIDHNDSALILIGAGSSALLAIIFSYGIHILEHVSLKKSFLVLCFFILVLMLSFVSFSHRHDKLIIAGKLGPEPDILIHMYQELITRKTNIAVELKPNFGKTAFLYEALKAGSIDLYPEFTGTITSSLLKEPPPLGHDARSVYEAARDEIKIPVSYTHLRAH
;
A
#
# COMPACT_ATOMS: atom_id res chain seq x y z
N ILE A 1 8.17 -10.53 -1.25
CA ILE A 1 7.38 -9.44 -1.78
C ILE A 1 6.23 -9.22 -0.79
N GLY A 2 5.77 -7.99 -0.57
CA GLY A 2 4.72 -7.68 0.41
C GLY A 2 4.78 -6.23 0.86
N THR A 3 3.97 -5.87 1.86
CA THR A 3 3.83 -4.48 2.36
C THR A 3 5.12 -3.92 2.95
N LEU A 4 5.90 -4.71 3.67
CA LEU A 4 7.11 -4.25 4.36
C LEU A 4 8.24 -3.81 3.40
N PRO A 5 8.64 -4.62 2.38
CA PRO A 5 9.58 -4.18 1.35
C PRO A 5 9.08 -2.98 0.55
N ALA A 6 7.77 -2.92 0.23
CA ALA A 6 7.17 -1.78 -0.46
C ALA A 6 7.30 -0.49 0.35
N LEU A 7 6.97 -0.52 1.65
CA LEU A 7 7.12 0.63 2.54
C LEU A 7 8.58 1.08 2.65
N THR A 8 9.53 0.15 2.79
CA THR A 8 10.96 0.48 2.86
C THR A 8 11.44 1.19 1.59
N ALA A 9 11.04 0.68 0.42
CA ALA A 9 11.37 1.30 -0.86
C ALA A 9 10.77 2.71 -1.00
N LEU A 10 9.51 2.89 -0.60
CA LEU A 10 8.83 4.20 -0.62
C LEU A 10 9.48 5.21 0.33
N ILE A 11 9.90 4.77 1.53
CA ILE A 11 10.63 5.64 2.49
C ILE A 11 11.96 6.09 1.89
N ILE A 12 12.76 5.18 1.33
CA ILE A 12 14.05 5.51 0.70
C ILE A 12 13.82 6.47 -0.47
N TYR A 13 12.79 6.22 -1.28
CA TYR A 13 12.45 7.07 -2.42
C TYR A 13 12.04 8.49 -2.00
N ALA A 14 11.34 8.62 -0.86
CA ALA A 14 10.93 9.90 -0.30
C ALA A 14 12.10 10.75 0.21
N LEU A 15 13.17 10.12 0.68
CA LEU A 15 14.33 10.82 1.23
C LEU A 15 15.02 11.69 0.18
N PHE A 16 15.04 11.28 -1.08
CA PHE A 16 15.76 11.98 -2.13
C PHE A 16 15.29 13.44 -2.33
N PRO A 17 14.00 13.72 -2.62
CA PRO A 17 13.54 15.10 -2.80
C PRO A 17 13.63 15.92 -1.51
N ILE A 18 13.46 15.32 -0.34
CA ILE A 18 13.58 16.02 0.94
C ILE A 18 15.03 16.46 1.17
N LEU A 19 15.99 15.54 0.98
CA LEU A 19 17.42 15.85 1.14
C LEU A 19 17.89 16.90 0.13
N GLN A 20 17.51 16.71 -1.14
CA GLN A 20 17.89 17.66 -2.20
C GLN A 20 17.39 19.07 -1.90
N ASN A 21 16.12 19.22 -1.55
CA ASN A 21 15.57 20.54 -1.23
C ASN A 21 16.14 21.11 0.07
N THR A 22 16.46 20.27 1.04
CA THR A 22 17.13 20.72 2.28
C THR A 22 18.51 21.28 1.98
N ILE A 23 19.31 20.59 1.17
CA ILE A 23 20.63 21.07 0.74
C ILE A 23 20.50 22.37 -0.04
N THR A 24 19.59 22.44 -1.00
CA THR A 24 19.34 23.66 -1.79
C THR A 24 18.94 24.83 -0.89
N GLY A 25 17.96 24.61 0.00
CA GLY A 25 17.49 25.69 0.90
C GLY A 25 18.57 26.22 1.84
N LEU A 26 19.46 25.35 2.31
CA LEU A 26 20.59 25.77 3.13
C LEU A 26 21.70 26.47 2.30
N SER A 27 21.91 26.03 1.05
CA SER A 27 22.95 26.61 0.18
C SER A 27 22.55 27.97 -0.44
N GLU A 28 21.26 28.28 -0.49
CA GLU A 28 20.74 29.56 -1.00
C GLU A 28 20.79 30.69 0.05
N ILE A 29 21.19 30.41 1.29
CA ILE A 29 21.33 31.44 2.34
C ILE A 29 22.43 32.39 1.97
N PRO A 30 22.15 33.72 1.97
CA PRO A 30 23.14 34.72 1.59
C PRO A 30 24.39 34.69 2.50
N PRO A 31 25.63 34.66 1.97
CA PRO A 31 26.84 34.59 2.75
C PRO A 31 27.00 35.74 3.78
N VAL A 32 26.40 36.88 3.48
CA VAL A 32 26.41 38.06 4.37
C VAL A 32 25.78 37.75 5.76
N LEU A 33 24.79 36.83 5.80
CA LEU A 33 24.19 36.42 7.08
C LEU A 33 25.15 35.54 7.88
N ASP A 34 25.93 34.73 7.21
CA ASP A 34 26.97 33.89 7.84
C ASP A 34 28.07 34.75 8.46
N GLU A 35 28.54 35.75 7.71
CA GLU A 35 29.55 36.73 8.20
C GLU A 35 29.02 37.52 9.42
N ALA A 36 27.75 37.96 9.36
CA ALA A 36 27.13 38.67 10.47
C ALA A 36 27.01 37.77 11.73
N ALA A 37 26.59 36.52 11.54
CA ALA A 37 26.48 35.55 12.63
C ALA A 37 27.84 35.23 13.28
N GLU A 38 28.90 35.12 12.46
CA GLU A 38 30.27 34.94 12.95
C GLU A 38 30.75 36.14 13.74
N SER A 39 30.44 37.33 13.26
CA SER A 39 30.79 38.59 13.99
C SER A 39 30.09 38.70 15.35
N LEU A 40 28.93 38.06 15.51
CA LEU A 40 28.17 37.96 16.76
C LEU A 40 28.65 36.77 17.63
N GLY A 41 29.65 36.01 17.18
CA GLY A 41 30.20 34.88 17.93
C GLY A 41 29.29 33.64 17.97
N MET A 42 28.35 33.52 17.05
CA MET A 42 27.43 32.36 16.98
C MET A 42 28.16 31.10 16.60
N ASN A 43 27.92 30.01 17.32
CA ASN A 43 28.40 28.69 16.96
C ASN A 43 27.51 28.07 15.87
N ARG A 44 27.93 26.93 15.26
CA ARG A 44 27.20 26.27 14.15
C ARG A 44 25.78 25.89 14.51
N TRP A 45 25.53 25.44 15.73
CA TRP A 45 24.19 25.07 16.19
C TRP A 45 23.28 26.28 16.39
N GLU A 46 23.85 27.38 16.85
CA GLU A 46 23.13 28.66 17.00
C GLU A 46 22.77 29.23 15.64
N LYS A 47 23.67 29.20 14.65
CA LYS A 47 23.38 29.59 13.28
C LYS A 47 22.23 28.76 12.68
N LEU A 48 22.35 27.42 12.73
CA LEU A 48 21.37 26.52 12.20
C LEU A 48 19.98 26.77 12.80
N LYS A 49 19.87 26.92 14.11
CA LYS A 49 18.59 27.05 14.83
C LYS A 49 17.96 28.42 14.69
N ASN A 50 18.77 29.48 14.72
CA ASN A 50 18.28 30.86 14.86
C ASN A 50 17.85 31.46 13.51
N TYR A 51 18.53 31.13 12.40
CA TYR A 51 18.19 31.71 11.11
C TYR A 51 18.24 30.73 9.93
N GLU A 52 19.23 29.82 9.86
CA GLU A 52 19.40 28.96 8.67
C GLU A 52 18.17 28.07 8.44
N LEU A 53 17.71 27.39 9.48
CA LEU A 53 16.53 26.53 9.38
C LEU A 53 15.26 27.33 9.07
N ALA A 54 15.11 28.51 9.62
CA ALA A 54 13.96 29.38 9.37
C ALA A 54 13.92 29.86 7.92
N LEU A 55 15.08 30.24 7.35
CA LEU A 55 15.21 30.69 5.96
C LEU A 55 15.08 29.53 4.96
N ALA A 56 15.64 28.36 5.29
CA ALA A 56 15.56 27.18 4.44
C ALA A 56 14.18 26.48 4.48
N MET A 57 13.36 26.74 5.51
CA MET A 57 12.10 26.04 5.74
C MET A 57 11.13 26.05 4.53
N PRO A 58 10.91 27.16 3.80
CA PRO A 58 10.05 27.15 2.61
C PRO A 58 10.51 26.18 1.53
N VAL A 59 11.84 26.04 1.33
CA VAL A 59 12.41 25.12 0.35
C VAL A 59 12.34 23.69 0.85
N ILE A 60 12.57 23.46 2.14
CA ILE A 60 12.44 22.12 2.78
C ILE A 60 10.99 21.62 2.67
N THR A 61 10.01 22.46 2.98
CA THR A 61 8.59 22.08 2.89
C THR A 61 8.15 21.83 1.45
N SER A 62 8.71 22.53 0.48
CA SER A 62 8.53 22.21 -0.95
C SER A 62 9.07 20.81 -1.28
N GLY A 63 10.21 20.41 -0.71
CA GLY A 63 10.76 19.06 -0.83
C GLY A 63 9.83 18.00 -0.24
N ILE A 64 9.25 18.25 0.93
CA ILE A 64 8.28 17.35 1.56
C ILE A 64 7.02 17.22 0.71
N ARG A 65 6.53 18.32 0.12
CA ARG A 65 5.39 18.32 -0.80
C ARG A 65 5.67 17.46 -2.02
N THR A 66 6.83 17.66 -2.65
CA THR A 66 7.25 16.86 -3.81
C THR A 66 7.36 15.38 -3.46
N ALA A 67 8.01 15.03 -2.34
CA ALA A 67 8.10 13.68 -1.84
C ALA A 67 6.71 13.04 -1.64
N SER A 68 5.77 13.76 -1.04
CA SER A 68 4.42 13.27 -0.78
C SER A 68 3.67 12.92 -2.07
N VAL A 69 3.72 13.79 -3.08
CA VAL A 69 3.10 13.54 -4.39
C VAL A 69 3.75 12.34 -5.09
N MET A 70 5.09 12.25 -5.05
CA MET A 70 5.84 11.14 -5.63
C MET A 70 5.51 9.80 -4.94
N ILE A 71 5.42 9.78 -3.59
CA ILE A 71 5.05 8.58 -2.85
C ILE A 71 3.63 8.12 -3.22
N ILE A 72 2.65 9.02 -3.28
CA ILE A 72 1.28 8.66 -3.64
C ILE A 72 1.23 8.06 -5.04
N GLY A 73 1.95 8.64 -6.01
CA GLY A 73 2.06 8.10 -7.36
C GLY A 73 2.71 6.71 -7.40
N THR A 74 3.84 6.54 -6.73
CA THR A 74 4.54 5.24 -6.71
C THR A 74 3.85 4.18 -5.85
N ALA A 75 3.09 4.58 -4.82
CA ALA A 75 2.29 3.67 -4.01
C ALA A 75 1.18 2.98 -4.84
N THR A 76 0.69 3.59 -5.93
CA THR A 76 -0.24 2.93 -6.84
C THR A 76 0.41 1.72 -7.53
N LEU A 77 1.71 1.81 -7.85
CA LEU A 77 2.48 0.70 -8.42
C LEU A 77 2.79 -0.39 -7.38
N ALA A 78 2.83 -0.03 -6.10
CA ALA A 78 3.05 -0.99 -5.03
C ALA A 78 1.91 -2.03 -4.92
N ALA A 79 0.72 -1.74 -5.45
CA ALA A 79 -0.37 -2.70 -5.57
C ALA A 79 0.02 -3.92 -6.43
N LEU A 80 0.88 -3.75 -7.45
CA LEU A 80 1.37 -4.83 -8.31
C LEU A 80 2.21 -5.86 -7.54
N ILE A 81 2.82 -5.45 -6.43
CA ILE A 81 3.62 -6.32 -5.55
C ILE A 81 2.89 -6.70 -4.26
N GLY A 82 1.56 -6.49 -4.24
CA GLY A 82 0.69 -6.92 -3.15
C GLY A 82 0.63 -6.00 -1.95
N ALA A 83 0.98 -4.73 -2.10
CA ALA A 83 0.85 -3.75 -1.02
C ALA A 83 -0.57 -3.20 -0.83
N GLY A 84 -1.48 -3.48 -1.78
CA GLY A 84 -2.87 -3.01 -1.73
C GLY A 84 -3.02 -1.51 -1.99
N GLY A 85 -4.12 -0.93 -1.48
CA GLY A 85 -4.41 0.51 -1.61
C GLY A 85 -5.15 0.89 -2.90
N LEU A 86 -5.13 2.18 -3.25
CA LEU A 86 -5.85 2.71 -4.43
C LEU A 86 -5.37 2.10 -5.76
N GLY A 87 -4.12 1.69 -5.82
CA GLY A 87 -3.58 0.98 -6.98
C GLY A 87 -4.25 -0.37 -7.27
N SER A 88 -4.89 -0.98 -6.27
CA SER A 88 -5.65 -2.21 -6.46
C SER A 88 -6.85 -2.02 -7.40
N PHE A 89 -7.49 -0.85 -7.41
CA PHE A 89 -8.56 -0.54 -8.36
C PHE A 89 -8.03 -0.44 -9.78
N ILE A 90 -6.82 0.12 -9.97
CA ILE A 90 -6.16 0.21 -11.28
C ILE A 90 -5.84 -1.21 -11.76
N LEU A 91 -5.25 -2.05 -10.92
CA LEU A 91 -4.92 -3.42 -11.25
C LEU A 91 -6.16 -4.24 -11.59
N LEU A 92 -7.20 -4.11 -10.78
CA LEU A 92 -8.49 -4.77 -11.02
C LEU A 92 -9.11 -4.31 -12.35
N GLY A 93 -9.08 -3.00 -12.64
CA GLY A 93 -9.55 -2.46 -13.91
C GLY A 93 -8.78 -3.00 -15.12
N ILE A 94 -7.46 -3.16 -15.01
CA ILE A 94 -6.64 -3.80 -16.04
C ILE A 94 -7.04 -5.27 -16.21
N ASP A 95 -7.23 -5.99 -15.13
CA ASP A 95 -7.60 -7.41 -15.15
C ASP A 95 -8.98 -7.65 -15.75
N HIS A 96 -9.93 -6.75 -15.49
CA HIS A 96 -11.29 -6.81 -16.03
C HIS A 96 -11.43 -6.14 -17.41
N ASN A 97 -10.36 -5.48 -17.91
CA ASN A 97 -10.42 -4.60 -19.09
C ASN A 97 -11.50 -3.51 -18.94
N ASP A 98 -11.63 -2.97 -17.73
CA ASP A 98 -12.62 -1.95 -17.35
C ASP A 98 -11.93 -0.60 -17.15
N SER A 99 -12.09 0.28 -18.15
CA SER A 99 -11.52 1.63 -18.11
C SER A 99 -12.10 2.50 -17.00
N ALA A 100 -13.34 2.25 -16.55
CA ALA A 100 -13.95 3.03 -15.48
C ALA A 100 -13.26 2.76 -14.14
N LEU A 101 -12.95 1.50 -13.83
CA LEU A 101 -12.18 1.14 -12.63
C LEU A 101 -10.75 1.74 -12.64
N ILE A 102 -10.10 1.74 -13.82
CA ILE A 102 -8.78 2.38 -13.97
C ILE A 102 -8.87 3.86 -13.67
N LEU A 103 -9.86 4.55 -14.25
CA LEU A 103 -10.07 5.99 -14.04
C LEU A 103 -10.43 6.33 -12.60
N ILE A 104 -11.24 5.51 -11.93
CA ILE A 104 -11.57 5.68 -10.52
C ILE A 104 -10.31 5.54 -9.65
N GLY A 105 -9.51 4.50 -9.86
CA GLY A 105 -8.26 4.29 -9.12
C GLY A 105 -7.25 5.41 -9.34
N ALA A 106 -7.00 5.78 -10.60
CA ALA A 106 -6.07 6.85 -10.96
C ALA A 106 -6.57 8.22 -10.49
N GLY A 107 -7.85 8.53 -10.70
CA GLY A 107 -8.47 9.78 -10.27
C GLY A 107 -8.48 9.94 -8.75
N SER A 108 -8.78 8.88 -8.01
CA SER A 108 -8.73 8.89 -6.54
C SER A 108 -7.31 9.10 -6.02
N SER A 109 -6.30 8.50 -6.66
CA SER A 109 -4.89 8.69 -6.31
C SER A 109 -4.43 10.12 -6.60
N ALA A 110 -4.81 10.67 -7.76
CA ALA A 110 -4.50 12.05 -8.12
C ALA A 110 -5.19 13.06 -7.16
N LEU A 111 -6.44 12.82 -6.82
CA LEU A 111 -7.18 13.65 -5.85
C LEU A 111 -6.50 13.61 -4.48
N LEU A 112 -6.11 12.44 -4.03
CA LEU A 112 -5.36 12.28 -2.77
C LEU A 112 -4.05 13.07 -2.79
N ALA A 113 -3.29 13.00 -3.88
CA ALA A 113 -2.04 13.75 -4.05
C ALA A 113 -2.27 15.27 -4.00
N ILE A 114 -3.34 15.76 -4.64
CA ILE A 114 -3.72 17.18 -4.62
C ILE A 114 -4.09 17.61 -3.19
N ILE A 115 -4.90 16.82 -2.49
CA ILE A 115 -5.30 17.11 -1.09
C ILE A 115 -4.07 17.20 -0.19
N PHE A 116 -3.16 16.24 -0.28
CA PHE A 116 -1.92 16.26 0.51
C PHE A 116 -1.03 17.46 0.15
N SER A 117 -0.82 17.72 -1.14
CA SER A 117 -0.03 18.85 -1.60
C SER A 117 -0.60 20.19 -1.12
N TYR A 118 -1.92 20.35 -1.20
CA TYR A 118 -2.61 21.55 -0.73
C TYR A 118 -2.58 21.69 0.80
N GLY A 119 -2.74 20.56 1.51
CA GLY A 119 -2.60 20.53 2.97
C GLY A 119 -1.22 20.98 3.45
N ILE A 120 -0.14 20.49 2.82
CA ILE A 120 1.22 20.91 3.13
C ILE A 120 1.42 22.40 2.82
N HIS A 121 0.87 22.89 1.68
CA HIS A 121 0.94 24.28 1.31
C HIS A 121 0.27 25.21 2.34
N ILE A 122 -0.89 24.82 2.87
CA ILE A 122 -1.53 25.58 3.96
C ILE A 122 -0.65 25.60 5.20
N LEU A 123 -0.02 24.48 5.54
CA LEU A 123 0.87 24.37 6.71
C LEU A 123 2.09 25.28 6.62
N GLU A 124 2.59 25.58 5.41
CA GLU A 124 3.69 26.54 5.18
C GLU A 124 3.36 27.97 5.65
N HIS A 125 2.10 28.38 5.50
CA HIS A 125 1.66 29.76 5.75
C HIS A 125 1.08 29.96 7.16
N VAL A 126 1.03 28.93 7.98
CA VAL A 126 0.43 28.94 9.32
C VAL A 126 1.51 28.87 10.39
N SER A 127 1.31 29.59 11.50
CA SER A 127 2.26 29.57 12.63
C SER A 127 2.49 28.13 13.12
N LEU A 128 3.73 27.80 13.53
CA LEU A 128 4.17 26.46 13.96
C LEU A 128 3.23 25.78 14.96
N LYS A 129 2.62 26.53 15.89
CA LYS A 129 1.67 26.00 16.86
C LYS A 129 0.38 25.50 16.23
N LYS A 130 -0.16 26.23 15.24
CA LYS A 130 -1.37 25.85 14.50
C LYS A 130 -1.08 24.71 13.52
N SER A 131 0.09 24.73 12.89
CA SER A 131 0.57 23.66 12.02
C SER A 131 0.65 22.31 12.76
N PHE A 132 1.21 22.33 13.99
CA PHE A 132 1.26 21.14 14.83
C PHE A 132 -0.14 20.62 15.20
N LEU A 133 -1.09 21.51 15.48
CA LEU A 133 -2.47 21.14 15.81
C LEU A 133 -3.21 20.50 14.62
N VAL A 134 -3.02 21.04 13.42
CA VAL A 134 -3.57 20.47 12.18
C VAL A 134 -2.96 19.10 11.89
N LEU A 135 -1.65 18.93 12.08
CA LEU A 135 -0.99 17.64 11.91
C LEU A 135 -1.51 16.61 12.91
N CYS A 136 -1.64 16.97 14.20
CA CYS A 136 -2.21 16.11 15.22
C CYS A 136 -3.66 15.73 14.89
N PHE A 137 -4.48 16.66 14.41
CA PHE A 137 -5.85 16.40 13.99
C PHE A 137 -5.89 15.42 12.81
N PHE A 138 -5.01 15.58 11.83
CA PHE A 138 -4.92 14.70 10.68
C PHE A 138 -4.48 13.29 11.08
N ILE A 139 -3.48 13.16 11.95
CA ILE A 139 -3.07 11.86 12.52
C ILE A 139 -4.20 11.22 13.31
N LEU A 140 -4.95 12.01 14.08
CA LEU A 140 -6.11 11.51 14.85
C LEU A 140 -7.20 10.97 13.90
N VAL A 141 -7.51 11.68 12.81
CA VAL A 141 -8.48 11.24 11.81
C VAL A 141 -8.02 9.95 11.13
N LEU A 142 -6.74 9.83 10.79
CA LEU A 142 -6.17 8.60 10.24
C LEU A 142 -6.23 7.45 11.25
N MET A 143 -5.92 7.70 12.52
CA MET A 143 -6.03 6.69 13.59
C MET A 143 -7.48 6.23 13.79
N LEU A 144 -8.44 7.16 13.82
CA LEU A 144 -9.87 6.83 13.92
C LEU A 144 -10.37 6.05 12.69
N SER A 145 -9.91 6.39 11.49
CA SER A 145 -10.20 5.66 10.27
C SER A 145 -9.65 4.23 10.32
N PHE A 146 -8.43 4.07 10.85
CA PHE A 146 -7.80 2.77 11.00
C PHE A 146 -8.52 1.89 12.03
N VAL A 147 -8.96 2.45 13.15
CA VAL A 147 -9.75 1.74 14.19
C VAL A 147 -11.12 1.34 13.64
N SER A 148 -11.77 2.20 12.86
CA SER A 148 -13.08 1.89 12.24
C SER A 148 -12.97 0.78 11.19
N PHE A 149 -11.83 0.66 10.49
CA PHE A 149 -11.56 -0.38 9.51
C PHE A 149 -11.20 -1.73 10.17
N SER A 150 -10.76 -1.71 11.44
CA SER A 150 -10.39 -2.91 12.19
C SER A 150 -11.60 -3.70 12.74
N HIS A 151 -12.83 -3.26 12.54
CA HIS A 151 -14.01 -4.09 12.75
C HIS A 151 -14.04 -5.14 11.63
N ARG A 152 -13.34 -6.27 11.87
CA ARG A 152 -13.52 -7.49 11.08
C ARG A 152 -15.00 -7.85 11.11
N HIS A 153 -15.61 -7.90 9.95
CA HIS A 153 -16.93 -8.48 9.82
C HIS A 153 -16.88 -9.94 10.31
N ASP A 154 -17.87 -10.33 11.13
CA ASP A 154 -18.10 -11.72 11.51
C ASP A 154 -18.55 -12.59 10.30
N LYS A 155 -18.12 -12.23 9.10
CA LYS A 155 -18.47 -12.88 7.84
C LYS A 155 -17.23 -13.48 7.21
N LEU A 156 -17.37 -14.71 6.71
CA LEU A 156 -16.35 -15.35 5.89
C LEU A 156 -16.41 -14.80 4.47
N ILE A 157 -15.35 -14.18 3.99
CA ILE A 157 -15.27 -13.59 2.66
C ILE A 157 -14.65 -14.61 1.71
N ILE A 158 -15.45 -15.09 0.73
CA ILE A 158 -14.99 -16.03 -0.30
C ILE A 158 -14.89 -15.30 -1.63
N ALA A 159 -13.70 -15.30 -2.24
CA ALA A 159 -13.48 -14.66 -3.53
C ALA A 159 -13.34 -15.69 -4.66
N GLY A 160 -13.77 -15.32 -5.86
CA GLY A 160 -13.60 -16.09 -7.08
C GLY A 160 -12.68 -15.41 -8.07
N LYS A 161 -11.92 -16.20 -8.82
CA LYS A 161 -11.17 -15.72 -9.99
C LYS A 161 -12.11 -15.25 -11.09
N LEU A 162 -11.56 -14.55 -12.07
CA LEU A 162 -12.27 -14.23 -13.30
C LEU A 162 -12.68 -15.50 -14.05
N GLY A 163 -13.95 -15.60 -14.36
CA GLY A 163 -14.51 -16.69 -15.16
C GLY A 163 -15.68 -17.42 -14.50
N PRO A 164 -16.46 -18.18 -15.28
CA PRO A 164 -17.66 -18.85 -14.79
C PRO A 164 -17.37 -20.03 -13.86
N GLU A 165 -16.27 -20.74 -14.06
CA GLU A 165 -15.93 -21.93 -13.28
C GLU A 165 -15.59 -21.59 -11.82
N PRO A 166 -14.70 -20.62 -11.51
CA PRO A 166 -14.48 -20.15 -10.13
C PRO A 166 -15.73 -19.57 -9.49
N ASP A 167 -16.60 -18.92 -10.28
CA ASP A 167 -17.86 -18.35 -9.77
C ASP A 167 -18.80 -19.44 -9.27
N ILE A 168 -18.96 -20.53 -10.01
CA ILE A 168 -19.74 -21.71 -9.58
C ILE A 168 -19.15 -22.29 -8.28
N LEU A 169 -17.83 -22.43 -8.20
CA LEU A 169 -17.19 -23.01 -7.02
C LEU A 169 -17.42 -22.19 -5.75
N ILE A 170 -17.32 -20.86 -5.81
CA ILE A 170 -17.55 -20.02 -4.63
C ILE A 170 -19.01 -20.07 -4.16
N HIS A 171 -19.97 -20.14 -5.06
CA HIS A 171 -21.38 -20.34 -4.72
C HIS A 171 -21.63 -21.70 -4.07
N MET A 172 -20.98 -22.77 -4.57
CA MET A 172 -21.03 -24.10 -3.93
C MET A 172 -20.46 -24.06 -2.51
N TYR A 173 -19.34 -23.38 -2.29
CA TYR A 173 -18.76 -23.23 -0.95
C TYR A 173 -19.70 -22.43 -0.03
N GLN A 174 -20.29 -21.35 -0.50
CA GLN A 174 -21.27 -20.58 0.26
C GLN A 174 -22.42 -21.47 0.72
N GLU A 175 -23.01 -22.24 -0.20
CA GLU A 175 -24.14 -23.12 0.08
C GLU A 175 -23.78 -24.20 1.11
N LEU A 176 -22.59 -24.81 0.98
CA LEU A 176 -22.10 -25.82 1.91
C LEU A 176 -21.86 -25.27 3.31
N ILE A 177 -21.25 -24.09 3.41
CA ILE A 177 -20.93 -23.46 4.67
C ILE A 177 -22.19 -22.98 5.39
N THR A 178 -23.10 -22.31 4.68
CA THR A 178 -24.35 -21.80 5.27
C THR A 178 -25.29 -22.92 5.68
N ARG A 179 -25.30 -24.05 4.98
CA ARG A 179 -26.10 -25.22 5.38
C ARG A 179 -25.55 -25.96 6.60
N LYS A 180 -24.22 -25.96 6.80
CA LYS A 180 -23.56 -26.76 7.85
C LYS A 180 -23.13 -25.93 9.06
N THR A 181 -23.14 -24.62 8.96
CA THR A 181 -22.67 -23.70 10.00
C THR A 181 -23.55 -22.47 10.07
N ASN A 182 -23.45 -21.72 11.17
CA ASN A 182 -24.11 -20.42 11.32
C ASN A 182 -23.22 -19.24 10.86
N ILE A 183 -22.17 -19.51 10.08
CA ILE A 183 -21.24 -18.49 9.62
C ILE A 183 -21.86 -17.74 8.44
N ALA A 184 -21.97 -16.42 8.54
CA ALA A 184 -22.38 -15.58 7.42
C ALA A 184 -21.27 -15.55 6.37
N VAL A 185 -21.62 -15.80 5.10
CA VAL A 185 -20.66 -15.82 3.97
C VAL A 185 -20.95 -14.64 3.05
N GLU A 186 -19.89 -13.90 2.69
CA GLU A 186 -19.92 -12.86 1.68
C GLU A 186 -19.11 -13.33 0.46
N LEU A 187 -19.74 -13.31 -0.72
CA LEU A 187 -19.07 -13.67 -1.97
C LEU A 187 -18.51 -12.43 -2.67
N LYS A 188 -17.30 -12.57 -3.21
CA LYS A 188 -16.68 -11.61 -4.14
C LYS A 188 -16.36 -12.30 -5.47
N PRO A 189 -17.36 -12.46 -6.35
CA PRO A 189 -17.17 -13.09 -7.65
C PRO A 189 -16.31 -12.19 -8.55
N ASN A 190 -15.58 -12.81 -9.49
CA ASN A 190 -14.74 -12.11 -10.46
C ASN A 190 -13.79 -11.09 -9.79
N PHE A 191 -13.23 -11.42 -8.65
CA PHE A 191 -12.48 -10.50 -7.82
C PHE A 191 -11.11 -10.12 -8.44
N GLY A 192 -10.54 -10.99 -9.26
CA GLY A 192 -9.28 -10.72 -9.97
C GLY A 192 -8.54 -11.99 -10.42
N LYS A 193 -7.31 -11.82 -10.88
CA LYS A 193 -6.41 -12.92 -11.25
C LYS A 193 -5.67 -13.49 -10.05
N THR A 194 -5.00 -14.65 -10.23
CA THR A 194 -4.28 -15.41 -9.21
C THR A 194 -3.39 -14.55 -8.32
N ALA A 195 -2.53 -13.70 -8.88
CA ALA A 195 -1.61 -12.88 -8.11
C ALA A 195 -2.34 -11.89 -7.19
N PHE A 196 -3.42 -11.28 -7.67
CA PHE A 196 -4.23 -10.34 -6.91
C PHE A 196 -4.97 -11.05 -5.75
N LEU A 197 -5.61 -12.19 -6.02
CA LEU A 197 -6.31 -12.99 -5.03
C LEU A 197 -5.36 -13.50 -3.94
N TYR A 198 -4.19 -13.97 -4.34
CA TYR A 198 -3.18 -14.45 -3.40
C TYR A 198 -2.71 -13.35 -2.44
N GLU A 199 -2.45 -12.15 -2.95
CA GLU A 199 -2.06 -11.02 -2.10
C GLU A 199 -3.24 -10.51 -1.25
N ALA A 200 -4.47 -10.54 -1.76
CA ALA A 200 -5.68 -10.21 -0.99
C ALA A 200 -5.89 -11.21 0.17
N LEU A 201 -5.63 -12.50 -0.03
CA LEU A 201 -5.66 -13.53 1.02
C LEU A 201 -4.58 -13.25 2.08
N LYS A 202 -3.35 -12.97 1.67
CA LYS A 202 -2.25 -12.63 2.59
C LYS A 202 -2.53 -11.36 3.40
N ALA A 203 -3.18 -10.38 2.77
CA ALA A 203 -3.59 -9.14 3.43
C ALA A 203 -4.81 -9.30 4.36
N GLY A 204 -5.47 -10.47 4.36
CA GLY A 204 -6.69 -10.71 5.12
C GLY A 204 -7.91 -9.96 4.58
N SER A 205 -7.89 -9.55 3.32
CA SER A 205 -9.03 -8.89 2.64
C SER A 205 -10.06 -9.89 2.14
N ILE A 206 -9.66 -11.15 2.01
CA ILE A 206 -10.48 -12.32 1.74
C ILE A 206 -10.00 -13.46 2.63
N ASP A 207 -10.86 -14.42 2.93
CA ASP A 207 -10.54 -15.55 3.80
C ASP A 207 -10.34 -16.85 3.04
N LEU A 208 -10.96 -16.98 1.86
CA LEU A 208 -10.90 -18.19 1.04
C LEU A 208 -11.05 -17.85 -0.45
N TYR A 209 -10.32 -18.55 -1.29
CA TYR A 209 -10.60 -18.61 -2.74
C TYR A 209 -10.20 -19.97 -3.32
N PRO A 210 -10.91 -20.49 -4.34
CA PRO A 210 -10.51 -21.68 -5.07
C PRO A 210 -9.39 -21.37 -6.05
N GLU A 211 -8.34 -22.20 -6.05
CA GLU A 211 -7.24 -22.08 -7.00
C GLU A 211 -6.93 -23.45 -7.63
N PHE A 212 -6.46 -23.42 -8.86
CA PHE A 212 -6.08 -24.62 -9.60
C PHE A 212 -4.63 -24.99 -9.29
N THR A 213 -4.36 -26.28 -9.06
CA THR A 213 -3.01 -26.79 -8.74
C THR A 213 -1.97 -26.42 -9.79
N GLY A 214 -2.33 -26.49 -11.08
CA GLY A 214 -1.45 -26.06 -12.17
C GLY A 214 -1.09 -24.56 -12.12
N THR A 215 -2.03 -23.72 -11.70
CA THR A 215 -1.77 -22.28 -11.52
C THR A 215 -0.91 -22.02 -10.30
N ILE A 216 -1.12 -22.75 -9.21
CA ILE A 216 -0.27 -22.67 -8.01
C ILE A 216 1.18 -22.97 -8.40
N THR A 217 1.43 -24.10 -9.04
CA THR A 217 2.78 -24.53 -9.43
C THR A 217 3.45 -23.59 -10.44
N SER A 218 2.71 -23.02 -11.38
CA SER A 218 3.27 -22.16 -12.44
C SER A 218 3.42 -20.69 -12.05
N SER A 219 2.60 -20.19 -11.11
CA SER A 219 2.50 -18.74 -10.87
C SER A 219 2.80 -18.31 -9.44
N LEU A 220 2.64 -19.20 -8.45
CA LEU A 220 2.80 -18.85 -7.03
C LEU A 220 4.07 -19.40 -6.41
N LEU A 221 4.59 -20.52 -6.94
CA LEU A 221 5.83 -21.12 -6.44
C LEU A 221 7.05 -20.48 -7.09
N LYS A 222 8.11 -20.29 -6.29
CA LYS A 222 9.38 -19.71 -6.76
C LYS A 222 10.15 -20.68 -7.65
N GLU A 223 10.10 -21.97 -7.31
CA GLU A 223 10.72 -23.06 -8.05
C GLU A 223 9.61 -24.09 -8.35
N PRO A 224 9.10 -24.13 -9.58
CA PRO A 224 8.09 -25.12 -9.93
C PRO A 224 8.71 -26.51 -9.79
N PRO A 225 8.11 -27.43 -9.02
CA PRO A 225 8.60 -28.78 -8.94
C PRO A 225 8.56 -29.44 -10.32
N PRO A 226 9.42 -30.45 -10.59
CA PRO A 226 9.35 -31.20 -11.81
C PRO A 226 7.94 -31.78 -11.93
N LEU A 227 7.18 -31.28 -12.90
CA LEU A 227 5.80 -31.67 -13.11
C LEU A 227 5.74 -33.16 -13.47
N GLY A 228 5.25 -33.96 -12.53
CA GLY A 228 4.83 -35.32 -12.83
C GLY A 228 3.64 -35.29 -13.79
N HIS A 229 3.50 -36.30 -14.62
CA HIS A 229 2.37 -36.43 -15.57
C HIS A 229 1.03 -36.78 -14.87
N ASP A 230 1.01 -36.92 -13.55
CA ASP A 230 -0.16 -37.29 -12.78
C ASP A 230 -0.67 -36.11 -11.93
N ALA A 231 -2.00 -35.90 -11.97
CA ALA A 231 -2.68 -34.84 -11.24
C ALA A 231 -2.42 -34.88 -9.72
N ARG A 232 -2.22 -36.08 -9.17
CA ARG A 232 -1.96 -36.28 -7.74
C ARG A 232 -0.56 -35.79 -7.35
N SER A 233 0.46 -36.06 -8.16
CA SER A 233 1.83 -35.57 -7.89
C SER A 233 1.94 -34.07 -7.96
N VAL A 234 1.22 -33.43 -8.92
CA VAL A 234 1.14 -31.96 -9.02
C VAL A 234 0.43 -31.35 -7.80
N TYR A 235 -0.64 -31.99 -7.32
CA TYR A 235 -1.35 -31.54 -6.12
C TYR A 235 -0.47 -31.67 -4.84
N GLU A 236 0.20 -32.79 -4.66
CA GLU A 236 1.06 -33.02 -3.50
C GLU A 236 2.23 -32.01 -3.46
N ALA A 237 2.86 -31.77 -4.60
CA ALA A 237 3.90 -30.77 -4.76
C ALA A 237 3.39 -29.35 -4.44
N ALA A 238 2.25 -28.95 -5.02
CA ALA A 238 1.63 -27.65 -4.76
C ALA A 238 1.28 -27.50 -3.26
N ARG A 239 0.72 -28.54 -2.64
CA ARG A 239 0.33 -28.54 -1.23
C ARG A 239 1.51 -28.36 -0.29
N ASP A 240 2.61 -29.06 -0.55
CA ASP A 240 3.75 -29.07 0.36
C ASP A 240 4.58 -27.79 0.28
N GLU A 241 4.70 -27.21 -0.89
CA GLU A 241 5.41 -25.94 -1.07
C GLU A 241 4.60 -24.69 -0.69
N ILE A 242 3.28 -24.69 -0.86
CA ILE A 242 2.45 -23.54 -0.49
C ILE A 242 2.30 -23.39 1.03
N LYS A 243 2.56 -24.43 1.81
CA LYS A 243 2.58 -24.36 3.27
C LYS A 243 3.69 -23.50 3.84
N ILE A 244 4.79 -23.34 3.11
CA ILE A 244 5.97 -22.61 3.56
C ILE A 244 5.74 -21.08 3.53
N PRO A 245 5.17 -20.47 2.47
CA PRO A 245 4.95 -19.03 2.40
C PRO A 245 3.67 -18.54 3.11
N VAL A 246 2.70 -19.43 3.40
CA VAL A 246 1.41 -19.05 4.00
C VAL A 246 1.24 -19.79 5.33
N SER A 247 1.66 -19.16 6.40
CA SER A 247 1.67 -19.69 7.77
C SER A 247 0.29 -20.11 8.32
N TYR A 248 -0.80 -20.04 7.54
CA TYR A 248 -2.18 -20.25 8.01
C TYR A 248 -3.06 -21.08 7.09
N THR A 249 -2.54 -21.73 6.08
CA THR A 249 -3.36 -22.64 5.30
C THR A 249 -3.48 -23.98 6.02
N HIS A 250 -4.47 -24.11 6.86
CA HIS A 250 -5.02 -25.42 7.20
C HIS A 250 -5.80 -25.97 5.99
N LEU A 251 -5.07 -26.35 4.94
CA LEU A 251 -5.58 -27.27 3.95
C LEU A 251 -5.54 -28.67 4.55
N ARG A 252 -6.47 -28.97 5.46
CA ARG A 252 -6.91 -30.34 5.69
C ARG A 252 -7.94 -30.66 4.63
N ALA A 253 -7.45 -31.17 3.49
CA ALA A 253 -8.29 -32.00 2.64
C ALA A 253 -8.50 -33.32 3.41
N HIS A 254 -9.71 -33.54 3.90
CA HIS A 254 -10.24 -34.85 4.21
C HIS A 254 -10.97 -35.39 3.00
#